data_60c8b2595b631b84d3a0698a71780689
#
_entry.id   60c8b2595b631b84d3a0698a71780689
#
_cell.length_a   1.000
_cell.length_b   1.000
_cell.length_c   1.000
_cell.angle_alpha   90.00
_cell.angle_beta   90.00
_cell.angle_gamma   90.00
#
_symmetry.space_group_name_H-M   'P 1'
#
loop_
_entity.id
_entity.type
_entity.pdbx_description
1 polymer ?
#
loop_
_entity_poly.entity_id
_entity_poly.type
_entity_poly.pdbx_seq_one_letter_code
_entity_poly.pdbx_strand_id
1 'polypeptide(L)'
;DGSTFSGVEPSGKPSAVHLFSLLLSEVFTVKNPFIWKTKSDVVQVLADRQCADLISRTFSCTRVREATKRKQHCGVCSQCIDRRFGVLAAGLSTSDPGDNYAVDLFTGAHDPGPALTMMESYVLRAQKLATMSQQTFVATYGQIFRAVPHLPGPPDANVRSIWELHQRHGQEVISVIDDQLKANASVTAMSELPTSSLLSMVVSPVAKQPAYADPVESEPTASVQAAADSHDYITKRIPFAVDAKTRKVIFEKGLEFGGGVYGLIAGLVEDFEADLDAGTFQDQYRFVKAKTLAKRLRIDEQSLRQRVSRSRKKIEESFLQMFGRQLDAADIIENQEWKGYRLNPYLLLVKAAQLRESAAPMSQVSAEDVTSRDAPH
;
A
#
# COMPACT_ATOMS: atom_id res chain seq x y z
N ASP A 1 -18.25 24.29 -0.66
CA ASP A 1 -17.81 24.33 -2.07
C ASP A 1 -17.12 23.01 -2.40
N GLY A 2 -17.86 22.12 -3.07
CA GLY A 2 -17.31 20.82 -3.48
C GLY A 2 -16.32 20.95 -4.63
N SER A 3 -15.31 20.05 -4.68
CA SER A 3 -14.38 20.00 -5.80
C SER A 3 -15.11 19.66 -7.10
N THR A 4 -14.83 20.44 -8.13
CA THR A 4 -15.39 20.24 -9.48
C THR A 4 -14.33 19.50 -10.31
N PHE A 5 -14.64 18.32 -10.82
CA PHE A 5 -13.76 17.59 -11.73
C PHE A 5 -14.02 18.10 -13.16
N SER A 6 -13.01 18.67 -13.80
CA SER A 6 -13.04 19.02 -15.23
C SER A 6 -12.86 17.76 -16.07
N GLY A 7 -13.58 17.67 -17.16
CA GLY A 7 -13.88 16.48 -17.94
C GLY A 7 -12.77 15.78 -18.72
N VAL A 8 -11.48 15.96 -18.38
CA VAL A 8 -10.38 15.24 -19.04
C VAL A 8 -9.54 14.49 -18.01
N GLU A 9 -9.49 13.19 -18.14
CA GLU A 9 -8.52 12.39 -17.39
C GLU A 9 -7.09 12.65 -17.90
N PRO A 10 -6.07 12.55 -17.04
CA PRO A 10 -4.65 12.72 -17.43
C PRO A 10 -4.19 11.80 -18.58
N SER A 11 -4.93 10.72 -18.85
CA SER A 11 -4.67 9.77 -19.95
C SER A 11 -5.13 10.25 -21.32
N GLY A 12 -5.72 11.46 -21.44
CA GLY A 12 -6.29 11.97 -22.70
C GLY A 12 -7.55 11.25 -23.15
N LYS A 13 -8.07 10.30 -22.37
CA LYS A 13 -9.34 9.63 -22.66
C LYS A 13 -10.50 10.47 -22.14
N PRO A 14 -11.64 10.52 -22.87
CA PRO A 14 -12.81 11.23 -22.38
C PRO A 14 -13.29 10.60 -21.08
N SER A 15 -13.35 11.39 -20.00
CA SER A 15 -13.92 10.95 -18.73
C SER A 15 -15.43 10.77 -18.86
N ALA A 16 -16.04 10.07 -17.88
CA ALA A 16 -17.50 9.98 -17.79
C ALA A 16 -18.16 11.37 -17.80
N VAL A 17 -17.51 12.37 -17.17
CA VAL A 17 -17.95 13.78 -17.17
C VAL A 17 -18.01 14.34 -18.59
N HIS A 18 -16.97 14.10 -19.41
CA HIS A 18 -16.95 14.53 -20.81
C HIS A 18 -18.04 13.84 -21.63
N LEU A 19 -18.21 12.53 -21.46
CA LEU A 19 -19.27 11.78 -22.13
C LEU A 19 -20.67 12.32 -21.80
N PHE A 20 -20.96 12.54 -20.52
CA PHE A 20 -22.25 13.11 -20.11
C PHE A 20 -22.43 14.55 -20.60
N SER A 21 -21.37 15.37 -20.62
CA SER A 21 -21.45 16.72 -21.20
C SER A 21 -21.81 16.69 -22.68
N LEU A 22 -21.25 15.74 -23.44
CA LEU A 22 -21.61 15.55 -24.87
C LEU A 22 -23.06 15.07 -25.05
N LEU A 23 -23.49 14.09 -24.23
CA LEU A 23 -24.84 13.53 -24.31
C LEU A 23 -25.92 14.55 -23.93
N LEU A 24 -25.65 15.41 -22.95
CA LEU A 24 -26.60 16.41 -22.48
C LEU A 24 -26.51 17.74 -23.26
N SER A 25 -25.50 17.89 -24.13
CA SER A 25 -25.20 19.13 -24.85
C SER A 25 -24.99 20.33 -23.92
N GLU A 26 -24.56 20.07 -22.69
CA GLU A 26 -24.27 21.09 -21.67
C GLU A 26 -23.09 20.62 -20.76
N VAL A 27 -22.52 21.56 -20.02
CA VAL A 27 -21.40 21.25 -19.11
C VAL A 27 -21.90 20.41 -17.94
N PHE A 28 -21.58 19.11 -17.95
CA PHE A 28 -21.86 18.21 -16.85
C PHE A 28 -20.73 18.29 -15.82
N THR A 29 -21.07 18.52 -14.56
CA THR A 29 -20.09 18.60 -13.47
C THR A 29 -20.38 17.59 -12.39
N VAL A 30 -19.33 16.92 -11.90
CA VAL A 30 -19.41 16.02 -10.74
C VAL A 30 -18.78 16.73 -9.55
N LYS A 31 -19.56 16.86 -8.47
CA LYS A 31 -19.07 17.44 -7.21
C LYS A 31 -18.99 16.34 -6.14
N ASN A 32 -17.89 16.29 -5.39
CA ASN A 32 -17.77 15.46 -4.21
C ASN A 32 -17.86 16.35 -2.95
N PRO A 33 -19.03 16.44 -2.32
CA PRO A 33 -19.21 17.28 -1.11
C PRO A 33 -18.53 16.67 0.13
N PHE A 34 -18.00 15.45 0.03
CA PHE A 34 -17.40 14.71 1.14
C PHE A 34 -15.88 14.61 1.05
N ILE A 35 -15.24 15.38 0.16
CA ILE A 35 -13.80 15.25 -0.11
C ILE A 35 -12.92 15.44 1.15
N TRP A 36 -13.37 16.27 2.11
CA TRP A 36 -12.70 16.58 3.36
C TRP A 36 -13.37 15.94 4.57
N LYS A 37 -14.17 14.90 4.35
CA LYS A 37 -14.90 14.19 5.40
C LYS A 37 -14.33 12.79 5.63
N THR A 38 -14.20 12.42 6.89
CA THR A 38 -13.91 11.03 7.28
C THR A 38 -15.15 10.16 7.04
N LYS A 39 -15.00 8.85 7.21
CA LYS A 39 -16.15 7.94 7.12
C LYS A 39 -17.20 8.21 8.18
N SER A 40 -16.77 8.56 9.41
CA SER A 40 -17.68 8.93 10.50
C SER A 40 -18.43 10.22 10.19
N ASP A 41 -17.74 11.23 9.64
CA ASP A 41 -18.37 12.48 9.20
C ASP A 41 -19.49 12.22 8.17
N VAL A 42 -19.24 11.32 7.21
CA VAL A 42 -20.25 10.97 6.18
C VAL A 42 -21.43 10.24 6.81
N VAL A 43 -21.18 9.33 7.73
CA VAL A 43 -22.23 8.61 8.47
C VAL A 43 -23.04 9.58 9.33
N GLN A 44 -22.38 10.55 9.98
CA GLN A 44 -23.04 11.58 10.80
C GLN A 44 -24.00 12.43 9.97
N VAL A 45 -23.67 12.73 8.71
CA VAL A 45 -24.60 13.46 7.81
C VAL A 45 -25.94 12.73 7.67
N LEU A 46 -25.97 11.39 7.67
CA LEU A 46 -27.22 10.63 7.63
C LEU A 46 -28.02 10.81 8.93
N ALA A 47 -27.36 10.79 10.07
CA ALA A 47 -28.01 11.00 11.36
C ALA A 47 -28.59 12.43 11.48
N ASP A 48 -27.81 13.44 11.11
CA ASP A 48 -28.22 14.84 11.12
C ASP A 48 -29.45 15.12 10.23
N ARG A 49 -29.60 14.31 9.17
CA ARG A 49 -30.74 14.36 8.26
C ARG A 49 -31.87 13.41 8.67
N GLN A 50 -31.84 12.83 9.87
CA GLN A 50 -32.82 11.87 10.38
C GLN A 50 -32.98 10.63 9.48
N CYS A 51 -31.90 10.22 8.79
CA CYS A 51 -31.86 9.09 7.87
C CYS A 51 -30.92 7.97 8.38
N ALA A 52 -30.67 7.88 9.68
CA ALA A 52 -29.78 6.87 10.26
C ALA A 52 -30.25 5.42 9.99
N ASP A 53 -31.53 5.21 9.76
CA ASP A 53 -32.09 3.92 9.37
C ASP A 53 -31.56 3.41 8.03
N LEU A 54 -31.12 4.30 7.14
CA LEU A 54 -30.50 3.93 5.87
C LEU A 54 -29.17 3.21 6.07
N ILE A 55 -28.47 3.43 7.18
CA ILE A 55 -27.18 2.76 7.47
C ILE A 55 -27.40 1.24 7.48
N SER A 56 -28.45 0.76 8.18
CA SER A 56 -28.75 -0.69 8.24
C SER A 56 -29.16 -1.28 6.90
N ARG A 57 -29.62 -0.46 5.95
CA ARG A 57 -30.03 -0.87 4.60
C ARG A 57 -28.92 -0.83 3.58
N THR A 58 -27.76 -0.23 3.91
CA THR A 58 -26.62 -0.17 2.99
C THR A 58 -25.77 -1.42 3.07
N PHE A 59 -25.22 -1.80 1.94
CA PHE A 59 -24.32 -2.94 1.82
C PHE A 59 -22.94 -2.50 1.33
N SER A 60 -21.91 -2.80 2.10
CA SER A 60 -20.52 -2.39 1.80
C SER A 60 -19.58 -3.58 1.58
N CYS A 61 -19.99 -4.81 1.93
CA CYS A 61 -19.13 -5.98 1.89
C CYS A 61 -18.69 -6.34 0.47
N THR A 62 -17.40 -6.58 0.25
CA THR A 62 -16.86 -7.03 -1.05
C THR A 62 -17.13 -8.52 -1.31
N ARG A 63 -17.43 -9.31 -0.27
CA ARG A 63 -17.74 -10.73 -0.36
C ARG A 63 -19.26 -10.96 -0.51
N VAL A 64 -19.83 -10.39 -1.56
CA VAL A 64 -21.29 -10.38 -1.78
C VAL A 64 -21.89 -11.79 -1.84
N ARG A 65 -21.14 -12.77 -2.37
CA ARG A 65 -21.58 -14.16 -2.49
C ARG A 65 -21.63 -14.93 -1.17
N GLU A 66 -20.95 -14.46 -0.16
CA GLU A 66 -20.93 -15.06 1.19
C GLU A 66 -21.99 -14.45 2.12
N ALA A 67 -22.61 -13.35 1.69
CA ALA A 67 -23.62 -12.65 2.46
C ALA A 67 -24.92 -13.47 2.57
N THR A 68 -25.49 -13.49 3.76
CA THR A 68 -26.81 -14.08 4.04
C THR A 68 -27.76 -12.99 4.50
N LYS A 69 -29.08 -13.29 4.53
CA LYS A 69 -30.09 -12.36 5.08
C LYS A 69 -29.80 -11.97 6.55
N ARG A 70 -29.12 -12.85 7.28
CA ARG A 70 -28.81 -12.70 8.70
C ARG A 70 -27.43 -12.08 8.95
N LYS A 71 -26.46 -12.37 8.07
CA LYS A 71 -25.07 -11.92 8.13
C LYS A 71 -24.75 -11.21 6.81
N GLN A 72 -25.04 -9.91 6.77
CA GLN A 72 -24.86 -9.11 5.56
C GLN A 72 -23.40 -8.74 5.30
N HIS A 73 -22.58 -8.76 6.35
CA HIS A 73 -21.19 -8.32 6.31
C HIS A 73 -20.26 -9.46 6.75
N CYS A 74 -19.15 -9.68 6.06
CA CYS A 74 -18.18 -10.73 6.44
C CYS A 74 -17.40 -10.41 7.71
N GLY A 75 -17.18 -9.14 8.05
CA GLY A 75 -16.40 -8.69 9.20
C GLY A 75 -14.88 -8.68 8.98
N VAL A 76 -14.38 -9.14 7.84
CA VAL A 76 -12.94 -9.32 7.61
C VAL A 76 -12.40 -8.58 6.38
N CYS A 77 -13.25 -8.01 5.51
CA CYS A 77 -12.79 -7.24 4.37
C CYS A 77 -12.61 -5.75 4.71
N SER A 78 -11.80 -5.03 3.94
CA SER A 78 -11.52 -3.61 4.15
C SER A 78 -12.78 -2.75 4.27
N GLN A 79 -13.79 -3.03 3.46
CA GLN A 79 -15.04 -2.30 3.47
C GLN A 79 -15.87 -2.55 4.74
N CYS A 80 -15.82 -3.77 5.30
CA CYS A 80 -16.47 -4.08 6.58
C CYS A 80 -15.73 -3.40 7.74
N ILE A 81 -14.40 -3.38 7.71
CA ILE A 81 -13.56 -2.70 8.71
C ILE A 81 -13.88 -1.21 8.69
N ASP A 82 -13.75 -0.57 7.53
CA ASP A 82 -13.98 0.87 7.37
C ASP A 82 -15.42 1.28 7.75
N ARG A 83 -16.42 0.47 7.35
CA ARG A 83 -17.81 0.68 7.73
C ARG A 83 -17.99 0.64 9.26
N ARG A 84 -17.51 -0.43 9.90
CA ARG A 84 -17.74 -0.65 11.33
C ARG A 84 -17.07 0.43 12.16
N PHE A 85 -15.84 0.78 11.86
CA PHE A 85 -15.14 1.89 12.52
C PHE A 85 -15.85 3.22 12.29
N GLY A 86 -16.27 3.53 11.06
CA GLY A 86 -16.94 4.80 10.75
C GLY A 86 -18.29 4.95 11.46
N VAL A 87 -19.09 3.87 11.54
CA VAL A 87 -20.38 3.91 12.23
C VAL A 87 -20.21 4.02 13.74
N LEU A 88 -19.26 3.32 14.33
CA LEU A 88 -18.97 3.40 15.77
C LEU A 88 -18.39 4.75 16.15
N ALA A 89 -17.48 5.30 15.36
CA ALA A 89 -16.92 6.63 15.57
C ALA A 89 -18.00 7.74 15.51
N ALA A 90 -19.04 7.54 14.69
CA ALA A 90 -20.20 8.42 14.65
C ALA A 90 -21.21 8.20 15.83
N GLY A 91 -20.94 7.26 16.74
CA GLY A 91 -21.85 6.96 17.85
C GLY A 91 -23.15 6.24 17.47
N LEU A 92 -23.21 5.65 16.27
CA LEU A 92 -24.43 5.05 15.69
C LEU A 92 -24.41 3.51 15.73
N SER A 93 -23.90 2.92 16.81
CA SER A 93 -23.75 1.47 17.00
C SER A 93 -25.06 0.69 16.81
N THR A 94 -26.19 1.27 17.19
CA THR A 94 -27.53 0.67 17.03
C THR A 94 -27.98 0.54 15.58
N SER A 95 -27.48 1.41 14.69
CA SER A 95 -27.78 1.39 13.25
C SER A 95 -26.95 0.37 12.47
N ASP A 96 -25.89 -0.18 13.10
CA ASP A 96 -25.02 -1.20 12.51
C ASP A 96 -24.61 -2.24 13.58
N PRO A 97 -25.56 -3.09 14.05
CA PRO A 97 -25.28 -4.04 15.13
C PRO A 97 -24.24 -5.09 14.70
N GLY A 98 -23.40 -5.53 15.67
CA GLY A 98 -22.36 -6.54 15.46
C GLY A 98 -22.91 -7.87 14.90
N ASP A 99 -24.15 -8.19 15.24
CA ASP A 99 -24.83 -9.40 14.76
C ASP A 99 -25.05 -9.46 13.24
N ASN A 100 -24.92 -8.35 12.53
CA ASN A 100 -24.95 -8.30 11.07
C ASN A 100 -23.66 -8.80 10.42
N TYR A 101 -22.61 -9.03 11.22
CA TYR A 101 -21.29 -9.47 10.77
C TYR A 101 -21.12 -10.98 10.98
N ALA A 102 -20.53 -11.68 10.00
CA ALA A 102 -20.24 -13.11 10.12
C ALA A 102 -19.17 -13.38 11.19
N VAL A 103 -18.14 -12.52 11.23
CA VAL A 103 -17.13 -12.47 12.28
C VAL A 103 -17.22 -11.10 12.94
N ASP A 104 -17.33 -11.04 14.27
CA ASP A 104 -17.24 -9.77 14.98
C ASP A 104 -15.84 -9.20 14.82
N LEU A 105 -15.75 -7.94 14.42
CA LEU A 105 -14.49 -7.29 14.07
C LEU A 105 -13.52 -7.20 15.25
N PHE A 106 -14.04 -6.99 16.45
CA PHE A 106 -13.22 -6.69 17.64
C PHE A 106 -12.92 -7.93 18.47
N THR A 107 -13.93 -8.77 18.71
CA THR A 107 -13.88 -9.93 19.63
C THR A 107 -13.84 -11.27 18.91
N GLY A 108 -14.18 -11.32 17.63
CA GLY A 108 -14.20 -12.54 16.84
C GLY A 108 -12.79 -13.09 16.56
N ALA A 109 -12.69 -14.41 16.37
CA ALA A 109 -11.48 -15.05 15.87
C ALA A 109 -11.31 -14.77 14.37
N HIS A 110 -10.13 -14.30 13.99
CA HIS A 110 -9.76 -14.08 12.59
C HIS A 110 -8.74 -15.13 12.14
N ASP A 111 -8.97 -15.71 10.97
CA ASP A 111 -8.03 -16.66 10.40
C ASP A 111 -6.71 -15.96 10.02
N PRO A 112 -5.55 -16.61 10.28
CA PRO A 112 -4.26 -16.11 9.82
C PRO A 112 -4.26 -15.89 8.30
N GLY A 113 -3.79 -14.72 7.87
CA GLY A 113 -3.69 -14.41 6.44
C GLY A 113 -3.91 -12.94 6.11
N PRO A 114 -4.10 -12.61 4.83
CA PRO A 114 -4.14 -11.22 4.35
C PRO A 114 -5.21 -10.35 5.03
N ALA A 115 -6.35 -10.94 5.43
CA ALA A 115 -7.42 -10.22 6.09
C ALA A 115 -7.02 -9.76 7.50
N LEU A 116 -6.36 -10.62 8.27
CA LEU A 116 -5.84 -10.30 9.60
C LEU A 116 -4.75 -9.23 9.52
N THR A 117 -3.76 -9.42 8.62
CA THR A 117 -2.69 -8.44 8.38
C THR A 117 -3.24 -7.08 7.96
N MET A 118 -4.28 -7.05 7.13
CA MET A 118 -4.93 -5.80 6.72
C MET A 118 -5.59 -5.09 7.91
N MET A 119 -6.26 -5.82 8.81
CA MET A 119 -6.90 -5.26 9.99
C MET A 119 -5.87 -4.72 11.00
N GLU A 120 -4.79 -5.46 11.26
CA GLU A 120 -3.65 -4.96 12.04
C GLU A 120 -3.07 -3.68 11.44
N SER A 121 -2.78 -3.70 10.15
CA SER A 121 -2.23 -2.55 9.43
C SER A 121 -3.16 -1.33 9.46
N TYR A 122 -4.46 -1.54 9.45
CA TYR A 122 -5.46 -0.47 9.56
C TYR A 122 -5.33 0.26 10.91
N VAL A 123 -5.28 -0.50 12.02
CA VAL A 123 -5.16 0.09 13.36
C VAL A 123 -3.79 0.71 13.59
N LEU A 124 -2.69 0.01 13.25
CA LEU A 124 -1.33 0.53 13.42
C LEU A 124 -1.12 1.83 12.62
N ARG A 125 -1.63 1.88 11.39
CA ARG A 125 -1.56 3.10 10.57
C ARG A 125 -2.37 4.23 11.19
N ALA A 126 -3.56 3.95 11.71
CA ALA A 126 -4.40 4.94 12.37
C ALA A 126 -3.70 5.52 13.61
N GLN A 127 -3.07 4.68 14.44
CA GLN A 127 -2.28 5.11 15.60
C GLN A 127 -1.14 6.03 15.20
N LYS A 128 -0.42 5.69 14.14
CA LYS A 128 0.67 6.51 13.60
C LYS A 128 0.16 7.86 13.09
N LEU A 129 -0.92 7.86 12.32
CA LEU A 129 -1.50 9.08 11.72
C LEU A 129 -2.09 10.03 12.77
N ALA A 130 -2.67 9.49 13.84
CA ALA A 130 -3.30 10.30 14.90
C ALA A 130 -2.35 11.29 15.60
N THR A 131 -1.06 10.94 15.68
CA THR A 131 -0.02 11.71 16.38
C THR A 131 1.01 12.33 15.44
N MET A 132 0.95 11.99 14.15
CA MET A 132 1.96 12.40 13.18
C MET A 132 1.88 13.91 12.89
N SER A 133 3.02 14.61 12.94
CA SER A 133 3.09 16.02 12.53
C SER A 133 2.87 16.16 11.02
N GLN A 134 2.42 17.33 10.57
CA GLN A 134 2.26 17.62 9.13
C GLN A 134 3.58 17.43 8.37
N GLN A 135 4.70 17.85 8.93
CA GLN A 135 6.02 17.71 8.32
C GLN A 135 6.39 16.24 8.11
N THR A 136 6.22 15.42 9.15
CA THR A 136 6.47 13.96 9.08
C THR A 136 5.50 13.29 8.10
N PHE A 137 4.24 13.72 8.08
CA PHE A 137 3.23 13.21 7.15
C PHE A 137 3.63 13.45 5.69
N VAL A 138 4.03 14.67 5.37
CA VAL A 138 4.49 15.04 4.01
C VAL A 138 5.75 14.28 3.62
N ALA A 139 6.71 14.15 4.53
CA ALA A 139 7.93 13.37 4.28
C ALA A 139 7.64 11.88 4.05
N THR A 140 6.69 11.32 4.81
CA THR A 140 6.31 9.89 4.70
C THR A 140 5.43 9.61 3.48
N TYR A 141 4.50 10.51 3.17
CA TYR A 141 3.48 10.33 2.14
C TYR A 141 3.62 11.33 0.98
N GLY A 142 4.85 11.54 0.49
CA GLY A 142 5.15 12.49 -0.60
C GLY A 142 4.27 12.34 -1.85
N GLN A 143 3.67 11.16 -2.07
CA GLN A 143 2.72 10.93 -3.16
C GLN A 143 1.47 11.81 -3.10
N ILE A 144 1.15 12.45 -1.95
CA ILE A 144 0.02 13.38 -1.84
C ILE A 144 0.16 14.56 -2.81
N PHE A 145 1.40 14.98 -3.13
CA PHE A 145 1.65 16.05 -4.09
C PHE A 145 1.12 15.76 -5.50
N ARG A 146 0.83 14.50 -5.81
CA ARG A 146 0.18 14.13 -7.08
C ARG A 146 -1.32 14.44 -7.06
N ALA A 147 -1.96 14.41 -5.90
CA ALA A 147 -3.38 14.74 -5.75
C ALA A 147 -3.62 16.24 -5.60
N VAL A 148 -2.69 16.96 -4.96
CA VAL A 148 -2.83 18.39 -4.63
C VAL A 148 -3.22 19.26 -5.82
N PRO A 149 -2.64 19.13 -7.05
CA PRO A 149 -3.02 19.94 -8.20
C PRO A 149 -4.45 19.73 -8.68
N HIS A 150 -5.07 18.62 -8.30
CA HIS A 150 -6.44 18.27 -8.69
C HIS A 150 -7.50 18.67 -7.64
N LEU A 151 -7.06 19.26 -6.53
CA LEU A 151 -7.93 19.71 -5.44
C LEU A 151 -8.20 21.21 -5.57
N PRO A 152 -9.39 21.68 -5.18
CA PRO A 152 -9.72 23.08 -5.20
C PRO A 152 -8.96 23.86 -4.13
N GLY A 153 -8.46 25.05 -4.47
CA GLY A 153 -7.80 25.96 -3.53
C GLY A 153 -6.26 25.91 -3.57
N PRO A 154 -5.61 26.64 -2.67
CA PRO A 154 -4.15 26.76 -2.65
C PRO A 154 -3.47 25.41 -2.29
N PRO A 155 -2.33 25.06 -2.93
CA PRO A 155 -1.64 23.81 -2.68
C PRO A 155 -1.32 23.53 -1.19
N ASP A 156 -0.81 24.53 -0.47
CA ASP A 156 -0.45 24.40 0.94
C ASP A 156 -1.67 24.13 1.85
N ALA A 157 -2.80 24.78 1.53
CA ALA A 157 -4.06 24.50 2.23
C ALA A 157 -4.55 23.09 1.94
N ASN A 158 -4.42 22.60 0.70
CA ASN A 158 -4.77 21.24 0.32
C ASN A 158 -3.89 20.20 1.05
N VAL A 159 -2.58 20.42 1.12
CA VAL A 159 -1.66 19.55 1.88
C VAL A 159 -2.09 19.47 3.36
N ARG A 160 -2.38 20.63 3.96
CA ARG A 160 -2.87 20.69 5.35
C ARG A 160 -4.17 19.94 5.51
N SER A 161 -5.15 20.16 4.64
CA SER A 161 -6.46 19.49 4.72
C SER A 161 -6.35 17.97 4.55
N ILE A 162 -5.44 17.48 3.69
CA ILE A 162 -5.17 16.05 3.57
C ILE A 162 -4.60 15.50 4.87
N TRP A 163 -3.60 16.17 5.46
CA TRP A 163 -3.01 15.76 6.74
C TRP A 163 -4.06 15.75 7.86
N GLU A 164 -4.82 16.83 8.03
CA GLU A 164 -5.88 16.94 9.05
C GLU A 164 -6.95 15.86 8.90
N LEU A 165 -7.33 15.53 7.66
CA LEU A 165 -8.27 14.44 7.38
C LEU A 165 -7.76 13.09 7.88
N HIS A 166 -6.50 12.78 7.60
CA HIS A 166 -5.88 11.53 8.04
C HIS A 166 -5.64 11.48 9.55
N GLN A 167 -5.30 12.62 10.16
CA GLN A 167 -5.12 12.72 11.61
C GLN A 167 -6.45 12.49 12.34
N ARG A 168 -7.53 13.14 11.89
CA ARG A 168 -8.89 12.92 12.45
C ARG A 168 -9.32 11.47 12.31
N HIS A 169 -9.15 10.89 11.13
CA HIS A 169 -9.45 9.47 10.92
C HIS A 169 -8.66 8.57 11.90
N GLY A 170 -7.37 8.84 12.09
CA GLY A 170 -6.56 8.12 13.07
C GLY A 170 -7.10 8.23 14.49
N GLN A 171 -7.46 9.43 14.92
CA GLN A 171 -8.04 9.69 16.24
C GLN A 171 -9.40 8.99 16.44
N GLU A 172 -10.26 8.99 15.40
CA GLU A 172 -11.53 8.27 15.41
C GLU A 172 -11.33 6.76 15.60
N VAL A 173 -10.39 6.16 14.89
CA VAL A 173 -10.08 4.73 15.01
C VAL A 173 -9.59 4.40 16.42
N ILE A 174 -8.70 5.21 17.00
CA ILE A 174 -8.20 5.00 18.37
C ILE A 174 -9.34 5.11 19.36
N SER A 175 -10.20 6.15 19.26
CA SER A 175 -11.35 6.31 20.14
C SER A 175 -12.28 5.10 20.11
N VAL A 176 -12.55 4.55 18.93
CA VAL A 176 -13.35 3.32 18.79
C VAL A 176 -12.69 2.13 19.48
N ILE A 177 -11.38 1.94 19.31
CA ILE A 177 -10.65 0.86 20.00
C ILE A 177 -10.75 1.01 21.51
N ASP A 178 -10.55 2.21 22.06
CA ASP A 178 -10.64 2.49 23.48
C ASP A 178 -12.03 2.19 24.03
N ASP A 179 -13.07 2.57 23.30
CA ASP A 179 -14.45 2.30 23.70
C ASP A 179 -14.79 0.81 23.63
N GLN A 180 -14.29 0.10 22.63
CA GLN A 180 -14.46 -1.35 22.53
C GLN A 180 -13.67 -2.11 23.61
N LEU A 181 -12.49 -1.65 24.00
CA LEU A 181 -11.74 -2.20 25.14
C LEU A 181 -12.51 -1.99 26.46
N LYS A 182 -13.09 -0.81 26.69
CA LYS A 182 -13.93 -0.54 27.86
C LYS A 182 -15.18 -1.43 27.88
N ALA A 183 -15.87 -1.54 26.74
CA ALA A 183 -17.08 -2.34 26.61
C ALA A 183 -16.82 -3.85 26.83
N ASN A 184 -15.63 -4.33 26.52
CA ASN A 184 -15.23 -5.74 26.64
C ASN A 184 -14.19 -5.97 27.76
N ALA A 185 -14.08 -5.07 28.75
CA ALA A 185 -13.01 -5.10 29.74
C ALA A 185 -12.96 -6.40 30.56
N SER A 186 -14.12 -6.95 30.93
CA SER A 186 -14.19 -8.23 31.69
C SER A 186 -13.66 -9.41 30.89
N VAL A 187 -14.10 -9.57 29.64
CA VAL A 187 -13.69 -10.67 28.75
C VAL A 187 -12.20 -10.56 28.39
N THR A 188 -11.75 -9.32 28.20
CA THR A 188 -10.33 -9.03 27.93
C THR A 188 -9.46 -9.34 29.14
N ALA A 189 -9.88 -8.95 30.36
CA ALA A 189 -9.15 -9.21 31.60
C ALA A 189 -9.07 -10.69 31.95
N MET A 190 -10.09 -11.47 31.61
CA MET A 190 -10.14 -12.91 31.83
C MET A 190 -9.39 -13.71 30.75
N SER A 191 -8.80 -13.05 29.74
CA SER A 191 -8.16 -13.69 28.57
C SER A 191 -9.10 -14.64 27.81
N GLU A 192 -10.39 -14.37 27.79
CA GLU A 192 -11.40 -15.20 27.12
C GLU A 192 -11.52 -14.87 25.61
N LEU A 193 -10.90 -13.77 25.18
CA LEU A 193 -10.88 -13.41 23.76
C LEU A 193 -9.93 -14.33 22.98
N PRO A 194 -10.31 -14.73 21.74
CA PRO A 194 -9.39 -15.39 20.83
C PRO A 194 -8.10 -14.58 20.64
N THR A 195 -6.95 -15.23 20.66
CA THR A 195 -5.65 -14.55 20.47
C THR A 195 -5.54 -13.83 19.14
N SER A 196 -6.31 -14.27 18.12
CA SER A 196 -6.43 -13.64 16.80
C SER A 196 -7.56 -12.59 16.72
N SER A 197 -8.20 -12.21 17.83
CA SER A 197 -9.15 -11.11 17.85
C SER A 197 -8.41 -9.77 17.84
N LEU A 198 -9.02 -8.73 17.25
CA LEU A 198 -8.42 -7.40 17.19
C LEU A 198 -8.07 -6.86 18.58
N LEU A 199 -8.98 -6.96 19.54
CA LEU A 199 -8.73 -6.46 20.90
C LEU A 199 -7.59 -7.21 21.60
N SER A 200 -7.48 -8.54 21.44
CA SER A 200 -6.36 -9.31 21.97
C SER A 200 -5.02 -8.86 21.39
N MET A 201 -4.96 -8.61 20.09
CA MET A 201 -3.76 -8.13 19.41
C MET A 201 -3.34 -6.74 19.89
N VAL A 202 -4.30 -5.83 20.07
CA VAL A 202 -4.03 -4.44 20.51
C VAL A 202 -3.50 -4.39 21.96
N VAL A 203 -3.99 -5.24 22.85
CA VAL A 203 -3.54 -5.26 24.27
C VAL A 203 -2.31 -6.13 24.51
N SER A 204 -1.95 -7.01 23.57
CA SER A 204 -0.83 -7.93 23.72
C SER A 204 0.52 -7.18 23.74
N PRO A 205 1.44 -7.47 24.68
CA PRO A 205 2.76 -6.84 24.70
C PRO A 205 3.58 -7.07 23.44
N VAL A 206 3.30 -8.16 22.70
CA VAL A 206 3.96 -8.48 21.43
C VAL A 206 3.55 -7.50 20.33
N ALA A 207 2.33 -6.98 20.37
CA ALA A 207 1.88 -5.94 19.43
C ALA A 207 2.52 -4.56 19.70
N LYS A 208 3.17 -4.38 20.86
CA LYS A 208 3.90 -3.13 21.18
C LYS A 208 5.33 -3.09 20.64
N GLN A 209 5.81 -4.17 20.03
CA GLN A 209 6.97 -4.05 19.15
C GLN A 209 6.44 -3.61 17.77
N PRO A 210 6.58 -2.32 17.40
CA PRO A 210 6.27 -1.94 16.05
C PRO A 210 7.25 -2.69 15.15
N ALA A 211 6.74 -3.38 14.15
CA ALA A 211 7.51 -3.70 12.95
C ALA A 211 8.05 -2.42 12.27
N TYR A 212 7.86 -1.29 12.94
CA TYR A 212 8.24 0.06 12.60
C TYR A 212 8.64 0.83 13.87
N ALA A 213 9.93 0.78 14.23
CA ALA A 213 10.50 1.73 15.17
C ALA A 213 10.76 3.03 14.41
N ASP A 214 10.02 4.10 14.73
CA ASP A 214 10.41 5.45 14.33
C ASP A 214 11.75 5.81 15.01
N PRO A 215 12.69 6.47 14.32
CA PRO A 215 13.88 6.97 14.95
C PRO A 215 13.51 8.06 15.95
N VAL A 216 13.77 7.79 17.23
CA VAL A 216 13.76 8.80 18.29
C VAL A 216 14.83 9.85 17.96
N GLU A 217 14.45 11.13 17.96
CA GLU A 217 15.39 12.25 17.89
C GLU A 217 16.40 12.15 19.05
N SER A 218 17.57 11.60 18.78
CA SER A 218 18.77 11.71 19.59
C SER A 218 19.93 12.05 18.67
N GLU A 219 20.75 12.98 19.13
CA GLU A 219 21.90 13.56 18.39
C GLU A 219 22.82 12.50 17.77
N PRO A 220 23.51 12.80 16.65
CA PRO A 220 24.16 11.80 15.82
C PRO A 220 25.46 11.30 16.46
N THR A 221 25.44 10.11 17.02
CA THR A 221 26.63 9.32 17.30
C THR A 221 26.81 8.24 16.23
N ALA A 222 28.05 7.88 15.94
CA ALA A 222 28.52 7.08 14.80
C ALA A 222 27.87 5.67 14.58
N SER A 223 26.84 5.29 15.36
CA SER A 223 26.03 4.06 15.18
C SER A 223 24.78 4.27 14.33
N VAL A 224 24.51 5.50 13.86
CA VAL A 224 23.28 5.88 13.13
C VAL A 224 23.30 5.42 11.66
N GLN A 225 24.49 5.12 11.13
CA GLN A 225 24.62 4.71 9.72
C GLN A 225 23.99 3.34 9.43
N ALA A 226 23.97 2.42 10.40
CA ALA A 226 23.38 1.10 10.23
C ALA A 226 21.85 1.06 10.43
N ALA A 227 21.28 2.05 11.17
CA ALA A 227 19.83 2.16 11.41
C ALA A 227 19.11 2.95 10.32
N ALA A 228 19.82 3.84 9.60
CA ALA A 228 19.28 4.55 8.43
C ALA A 228 18.96 3.59 7.27
N ASP A 229 19.67 2.47 7.16
CA ASP A 229 19.44 1.46 6.13
C ASP A 229 18.15 0.65 6.34
N SER A 230 17.57 0.62 7.54
CA SER A 230 16.33 -0.13 7.82
C SER A 230 15.03 0.65 7.55
N HIS A 231 15.09 1.98 7.41
CA HIS A 231 13.90 2.83 7.16
C HIS A 231 13.54 2.96 5.67
N ASP A 232 14.41 2.45 4.80
CA ASP A 232 14.35 2.58 3.34
C ASP A 232 13.42 1.53 2.67
N TYR A 233 12.81 0.61 3.43
CA TYR A 233 12.10 -0.55 2.89
C TYR A 233 10.72 -0.27 2.27
N ILE A 234 10.11 0.87 2.54
CA ILE A 234 8.76 1.18 2.00
C ILE A 234 8.81 2.13 0.79
N THR A 235 9.90 2.86 0.60
CA THR A 235 10.03 3.83 -0.50
C THR A 235 11.08 3.49 -1.53
N LYS A 236 11.95 2.52 -1.27
CA LYS A 236 12.99 2.15 -2.23
C LYS A 236 12.41 1.20 -3.27
N ARG A 237 12.09 1.78 -4.42
CA ARG A 237 11.80 1.00 -5.64
C ARG A 237 12.96 0.04 -5.88
N ILE A 238 12.67 -1.24 -6.10
CA ILE A 238 13.69 -2.23 -6.43
C ILE A 238 14.23 -1.89 -7.82
N PRO A 239 15.51 -1.45 -7.92
CA PRO A 239 16.10 -1.19 -9.22
C PRO A 239 16.39 -2.51 -9.94
N PHE A 240 16.06 -2.55 -11.23
CA PHE A 240 16.37 -3.69 -12.07
C PHE A 240 16.77 -3.24 -13.48
N ALA A 241 17.50 -4.10 -14.15
CA ALA A 241 17.88 -3.93 -15.54
C ALA A 241 17.76 -5.26 -16.29
N VAL A 242 17.43 -5.21 -17.58
CA VAL A 242 17.44 -6.36 -18.46
C VAL A 242 18.59 -6.22 -19.45
N ASP A 243 19.57 -7.09 -19.36
CA ASP A 243 20.71 -7.15 -20.28
C ASP A 243 20.47 -8.23 -21.35
N ALA A 244 20.02 -7.80 -22.52
CA ALA A 244 19.75 -8.70 -23.63
C ALA A 244 21.02 -9.36 -24.19
N LYS A 245 22.20 -8.71 -24.07
CA LYS A 245 23.48 -9.25 -24.58
C LYS A 245 23.95 -10.44 -23.75
N THR A 246 23.91 -10.33 -22.45
CA THR A 246 24.30 -11.41 -21.52
C THR A 246 23.14 -12.33 -21.16
N ARG A 247 21.90 -11.99 -21.57
CA ARG A 247 20.65 -12.69 -21.22
C ARG A 247 20.50 -12.83 -19.71
N LYS A 248 20.70 -11.71 -18.99
CA LYS A 248 20.55 -11.61 -17.54
C LYS A 248 19.62 -10.49 -17.13
N VAL A 249 18.92 -10.68 -16.03
CA VAL A 249 18.27 -9.63 -15.28
C VAL A 249 19.17 -9.31 -14.09
N ILE A 250 19.40 -8.03 -13.85
CA ILE A 250 20.29 -7.52 -12.82
C ILE A 250 19.43 -6.70 -11.87
N PHE A 251 19.56 -6.98 -10.59
CA PHE A 251 18.95 -6.20 -9.52
C PHE A 251 20.02 -5.42 -8.75
N GLU A 252 19.61 -4.72 -7.72
CA GLU A 252 20.48 -3.92 -6.85
C GLU A 252 21.73 -4.71 -6.40
N LYS A 253 22.87 -3.98 -6.21
CA LYS A 253 24.17 -4.55 -5.85
C LYS A 253 24.65 -5.69 -6.77
N GLY A 254 24.21 -5.68 -8.03
CA GLY A 254 24.65 -6.63 -9.03
C GLY A 254 24.10 -8.05 -8.91
N LEU A 255 23.02 -8.27 -8.18
CA LEU A 255 22.35 -9.58 -8.11
C LEU A 255 21.80 -9.97 -9.49
N GLU A 256 22.34 -11.03 -10.11
CA GLU A 256 22.03 -11.41 -11.49
C GLU A 256 21.28 -12.74 -11.59
N PHE A 257 20.30 -12.78 -12.50
CA PHE A 257 19.54 -13.98 -12.84
C PHE A 257 19.52 -14.21 -14.35
N GLY A 258 19.81 -15.43 -14.76
CA GLY A 258 19.67 -15.89 -16.14
C GLY A 258 18.54 -16.93 -16.32
N GLY A 259 18.52 -17.56 -17.49
CA GLY A 259 17.63 -18.69 -17.78
C GLY A 259 16.14 -18.36 -17.68
N GLY A 260 15.40 -19.12 -16.88
CA GLY A 260 13.95 -18.98 -16.73
C GLY A 260 13.50 -17.63 -16.16
N VAL A 261 14.27 -17.06 -15.21
CA VAL A 261 14.01 -15.74 -14.62
C VAL A 261 14.18 -14.66 -15.67
N TYR A 262 15.31 -14.68 -16.39
CA TYR A 262 15.55 -13.73 -17.49
C TYR A 262 14.41 -13.79 -18.52
N GLY A 263 14.11 -15.00 -19.04
CA GLY A 263 13.07 -15.14 -20.07
C GLY A 263 11.72 -14.59 -19.62
N LEU A 264 11.34 -14.81 -18.36
CA LEU A 264 10.07 -14.36 -17.81
C LEU A 264 10.01 -12.82 -17.70
N ILE A 265 11.03 -12.20 -17.13
CA ILE A 265 11.10 -10.74 -16.98
C ILE A 265 11.26 -10.06 -18.34
N ALA A 266 12.11 -10.59 -19.23
CA ALA A 266 12.26 -10.08 -20.59
C ALA A 266 10.95 -10.16 -21.40
N GLY A 267 10.11 -11.17 -21.16
CA GLY A 267 8.80 -11.29 -21.81
C GLY A 267 7.75 -10.30 -21.29
N LEU A 268 8.00 -9.62 -20.18
CA LEU A 268 7.10 -8.63 -19.55
C LEU A 268 7.63 -7.19 -19.63
N VAL A 269 8.95 -7.02 -19.83
CA VAL A 269 9.59 -5.69 -19.75
C VAL A 269 9.14 -4.75 -20.85
N GLU A 270 8.85 -5.23 -22.05
CA GLU A 270 8.36 -4.39 -23.15
C GLU A 270 7.04 -3.70 -22.82
N ASP A 271 6.10 -4.41 -22.17
CA ASP A 271 4.83 -3.81 -21.74
C ASP A 271 5.03 -2.83 -20.58
N PHE A 272 5.98 -3.13 -19.69
CA PHE A 272 6.36 -2.25 -18.59
C PHE A 272 7.00 -0.95 -19.10
N GLU A 273 7.95 -1.03 -20.04
CA GLU A 273 8.59 0.13 -20.68
C GLU A 273 7.56 0.99 -21.42
N ALA A 274 6.68 0.36 -22.20
CA ALA A 274 5.64 1.07 -22.93
C ALA A 274 4.65 1.81 -22.01
N ASP A 275 4.32 1.24 -20.86
CA ASP A 275 3.46 1.90 -19.87
C ASP A 275 4.22 3.01 -19.12
N LEU A 276 5.51 2.83 -18.86
CA LEU A 276 6.39 3.82 -18.26
C LEU A 276 6.58 5.04 -19.19
N ASP A 277 6.89 4.81 -20.47
CA ASP A 277 7.10 5.83 -21.49
C ASP A 277 5.81 6.62 -21.80
N ALA A 278 4.66 5.94 -21.73
CA ALA A 278 3.35 6.56 -21.87
C ALA A 278 2.94 7.39 -20.64
N GLY A 279 3.72 7.38 -19.55
CA GLY A 279 3.36 8.03 -18.30
C GLY A 279 2.13 7.42 -17.64
N THR A 280 1.82 6.16 -17.91
CA THR A 280 0.66 5.44 -17.35
C THR A 280 0.79 5.40 -15.83
N PHE A 281 -0.32 5.55 -15.11
CA PHE A 281 -0.31 5.38 -13.66
C PHE A 281 0.00 3.93 -13.29
N GLN A 282 0.76 3.72 -12.21
CA GLN A 282 1.26 2.41 -11.80
C GLN A 282 0.16 1.36 -11.60
N ASP A 283 -1.00 1.75 -11.07
CA ASP A 283 -2.16 0.88 -10.91
C ASP A 283 -2.79 0.45 -12.25
N GLN A 284 -2.55 1.23 -13.31
CA GLN A 284 -3.09 1.02 -14.66
C GLN A 284 -2.11 0.30 -15.60
N TYR A 285 -0.91 -0.06 -15.15
CA TYR A 285 0.03 -0.84 -15.97
C TYR A 285 -0.62 -2.13 -16.44
N ARG A 286 -0.42 -2.46 -17.73
CA ARG A 286 -1.08 -3.55 -18.41
C ARG A 286 -0.66 -4.92 -17.88
N PHE A 287 -1.62 -5.81 -17.79
CA PHE A 287 -1.38 -7.23 -17.59
C PHE A 287 -1.27 -7.95 -18.95
N VAL A 288 -0.25 -8.75 -19.10
CA VAL A 288 -0.08 -9.65 -20.25
C VAL A 288 -0.84 -10.93 -19.97
N LYS A 289 -1.81 -11.28 -20.82
CA LYS A 289 -2.59 -12.52 -20.66
C LYS A 289 -1.68 -13.74 -20.64
N ALA A 290 -1.98 -14.74 -19.81
CA ALA A 290 -1.17 -15.95 -19.66
C ALA A 290 -0.87 -16.63 -21.01
N LYS A 291 -1.85 -16.77 -21.87
CA LYS A 291 -1.69 -17.33 -23.22
C LYS A 291 -0.71 -16.53 -24.08
N THR A 292 -0.76 -15.19 -24.01
CA THR A 292 0.16 -14.32 -24.76
C THR A 292 1.59 -14.44 -24.25
N LEU A 293 1.78 -14.43 -22.93
CA LEU A 293 3.10 -14.58 -22.31
C LEU A 293 3.69 -15.97 -22.57
N ALA A 294 2.89 -17.03 -22.48
CA ALA A 294 3.30 -18.38 -22.80
C ALA A 294 3.79 -18.50 -24.25
N LYS A 295 3.06 -17.87 -25.22
CA LYS A 295 3.46 -17.81 -26.62
C LYS A 295 4.79 -17.06 -26.82
N ARG A 296 4.99 -15.90 -26.15
CA ARG A 296 6.27 -15.16 -26.18
C ARG A 296 7.42 -16.01 -25.68
N LEU A 297 7.19 -16.80 -24.64
CA LEU A 297 8.20 -17.69 -24.03
C LEU A 297 8.34 -19.05 -24.72
N ARG A 298 7.52 -19.34 -25.73
CA ARG A 298 7.45 -20.62 -26.45
C ARG A 298 7.25 -21.83 -25.53
N ILE A 299 6.33 -21.70 -24.58
CA ILE A 299 5.93 -22.74 -23.61
C ILE A 299 4.40 -22.79 -23.51
N ASP A 300 3.88 -23.84 -22.92
CA ASP A 300 2.45 -23.93 -22.55
C ASP A 300 2.12 -23.15 -21.28
N GLU A 301 0.83 -22.92 -21.02
CA GLU A 301 0.38 -22.12 -19.85
C GLU A 301 0.67 -22.82 -18.50
N GLN A 302 0.69 -24.17 -18.46
CA GLN A 302 1.02 -24.89 -17.24
C GLN A 302 2.51 -24.71 -16.90
N SER A 303 3.37 -24.84 -17.89
CA SER A 303 4.82 -24.57 -17.80
C SER A 303 5.09 -23.09 -17.39
N LEU A 304 4.27 -22.15 -17.89
CA LEU A 304 4.35 -20.75 -17.49
C LEU A 304 4.08 -20.58 -15.98
N ARG A 305 3.01 -21.16 -15.47
CA ARG A 305 2.66 -21.08 -14.04
C ARG A 305 3.80 -21.63 -13.16
N GLN A 306 4.36 -22.77 -13.53
CA GLN A 306 5.50 -23.35 -12.83
C GLN A 306 6.74 -22.47 -12.90
N ARG A 307 7.01 -21.87 -14.07
CA ARG A 307 8.15 -20.95 -14.26
C ARG A 307 7.99 -19.70 -13.41
N VAL A 308 6.82 -19.09 -13.36
CA VAL A 308 6.53 -17.93 -12.50
C VAL A 308 6.78 -18.28 -11.02
N SER A 309 6.22 -19.39 -10.54
CA SER A 309 6.39 -19.83 -9.16
C SER A 309 7.87 -20.05 -8.80
N ARG A 310 8.61 -20.80 -9.64
CA ARG A 310 10.03 -21.06 -9.42
C ARG A 310 10.89 -19.79 -9.50
N SER A 311 10.55 -18.88 -10.42
CA SER A 311 11.28 -17.61 -10.56
C SER A 311 11.09 -16.69 -9.37
N ARG A 312 9.87 -16.56 -8.88
CA ARG A 312 9.56 -15.78 -7.65
C ARG A 312 10.34 -16.34 -6.46
N LYS A 313 10.23 -17.63 -6.20
CA LYS A 313 10.93 -18.30 -5.09
C LYS A 313 12.44 -18.07 -5.17
N LYS A 314 13.03 -18.23 -6.36
CA LYS A 314 14.47 -18.04 -6.55
C LYS A 314 14.91 -16.60 -6.30
N ILE A 315 14.12 -15.61 -6.74
CA ILE A 315 14.41 -14.20 -6.49
C ILE A 315 14.28 -13.89 -4.99
N GLU A 316 13.18 -14.34 -4.35
CA GLU A 316 12.91 -14.17 -2.93
C GLU A 316 14.05 -14.73 -2.06
N GLU A 317 14.44 -15.99 -2.28
CA GLU A 317 15.55 -16.64 -1.56
C GLU A 317 16.88 -15.88 -1.72
N SER A 318 17.15 -15.40 -2.94
CA SER A 318 18.39 -14.64 -3.21
C SER A 318 18.38 -13.26 -2.57
N PHE A 319 17.24 -12.56 -2.55
CA PHE A 319 17.09 -11.29 -1.86
C PHE A 319 17.21 -11.44 -0.35
N LEU A 320 16.61 -12.48 0.22
CA LEU A 320 16.74 -12.78 1.63
C LEU A 320 18.21 -13.08 2.00
N GLN A 321 18.89 -13.90 1.20
CA GLN A 321 20.27 -14.28 1.44
C GLN A 321 21.25 -13.11 1.29
N MET A 322 21.08 -12.26 0.27
CA MET A 322 22.03 -11.19 -0.05
C MET A 322 21.76 -9.90 0.72
N PHE A 323 20.49 -9.58 0.98
CA PHE A 323 20.08 -8.29 1.55
C PHE A 323 19.38 -8.43 2.91
N GLY A 324 19.11 -9.65 3.40
CA GLY A 324 18.26 -9.88 4.58
C GLY A 324 16.80 -9.44 4.35
N ARG A 325 16.41 -9.19 3.09
CA ARG A 325 15.11 -8.63 2.71
C ARG A 325 14.18 -9.73 2.24
N GLN A 326 13.06 -9.89 2.94
CA GLN A 326 11.98 -10.76 2.49
C GLN A 326 11.14 -10.03 1.45
N LEU A 327 10.91 -10.67 0.31
CA LEU A 327 10.03 -10.19 -0.75
C LEU A 327 8.69 -10.93 -0.70
N ASP A 328 7.62 -10.19 -1.02
CA ASP A 328 6.33 -10.81 -1.30
C ASP A 328 6.25 -11.33 -2.73
N ALA A 329 5.37 -12.29 -2.98
CA ALA A 329 5.21 -12.91 -4.30
C ALA A 329 4.86 -11.91 -5.42
N ALA A 330 4.31 -10.74 -5.07
CA ALA A 330 3.93 -9.68 -6.00
C ALA A 330 4.97 -8.58 -6.16
N ASP A 331 6.06 -8.56 -5.38
CA ASP A 331 7.03 -7.45 -5.39
C ASP A 331 7.80 -7.31 -6.71
N ILE A 332 7.98 -8.40 -7.43
CA ILE A 332 8.65 -8.38 -8.74
C ILE A 332 7.68 -8.66 -9.88
N ILE A 333 6.87 -9.70 -9.75
CA ILE A 333 5.93 -10.11 -10.79
C ILE A 333 4.53 -10.23 -10.17
N GLU A 334 3.62 -9.39 -10.59
CA GLU A 334 2.23 -9.47 -10.17
C GLU A 334 1.45 -10.47 -11.02
N ASN A 335 0.51 -11.16 -10.39
CA ASN A 335 -0.47 -12.02 -11.03
C ASN A 335 -1.86 -11.64 -10.55
N GLN A 336 -2.75 -11.38 -11.48
CA GLN A 336 -4.17 -11.17 -11.18
C GLN A 336 -5.01 -12.16 -11.97
N GLU A 337 -5.91 -12.85 -11.28
CA GLU A 337 -6.81 -13.82 -11.89
C GLU A 337 -7.58 -13.17 -13.04
N TRP A 338 -7.69 -13.86 -14.18
CA TRP A 338 -8.31 -13.40 -15.44
C TRP A 338 -7.59 -12.27 -16.18
N LYS A 339 -6.70 -11.50 -15.56
CA LYS A 339 -5.92 -10.44 -16.23
C LYS A 339 -4.58 -10.95 -16.76
N GLY A 340 -3.87 -11.78 -15.98
CA GLY A 340 -2.58 -12.36 -16.36
C GLY A 340 -1.44 -11.90 -15.48
N TYR A 341 -0.28 -11.59 -16.07
CA TYR A 341 0.97 -11.26 -15.40
C TYR A 341 1.48 -9.89 -15.82
N ARG A 342 2.11 -9.15 -14.88
CA ARG A 342 2.89 -7.94 -15.17
C ARG A 342 4.10 -7.84 -14.25
N LEU A 343 5.07 -7.02 -14.60
CA LEU A 343 6.07 -6.58 -13.64
C LEU A 343 5.42 -5.63 -12.64
N ASN A 344 5.86 -5.67 -11.39
CA ASN A 344 5.34 -4.75 -10.38
C ASN A 344 5.62 -3.31 -10.82
N PRO A 345 4.59 -2.44 -10.91
CA PRO A 345 4.74 -1.08 -11.41
C PRO A 345 5.63 -0.17 -10.57
N TYR A 346 5.96 -0.59 -9.34
CA TYR A 346 6.86 0.14 -8.45
C TYR A 346 8.32 -0.25 -8.60
N LEU A 347 8.66 -1.16 -9.51
CA LEU A 347 10.05 -1.42 -9.89
C LEU A 347 10.67 -0.18 -10.58
N LEU A 348 11.98 -0.04 -10.45
CA LEU A 348 12.75 1.03 -11.09
C LEU A 348 13.63 0.44 -12.20
N LEU A 349 13.24 0.65 -13.45
CA LEU A 349 14.05 0.23 -14.58
C LEU A 349 15.23 1.18 -14.76
N VAL A 350 16.44 0.65 -14.77
CA VAL A 350 17.69 1.39 -14.91
C VAL A 350 18.61 0.74 -15.93
N LYS A 351 19.73 1.40 -16.29
CA LYS A 351 20.72 0.81 -17.20
C LYS A 351 21.56 -0.24 -16.46
N ALA A 352 21.84 -1.37 -17.11
CA ALA A 352 22.60 -2.49 -16.54
C ALA A 352 23.99 -2.06 -16.00
N ALA A 353 24.66 -1.09 -16.64
CA ALA A 353 25.93 -0.56 -16.20
C ALA A 353 25.84 0.05 -14.78
N GLN A 354 24.78 0.80 -14.49
CA GLN A 354 24.59 1.45 -13.18
C GLN A 354 24.52 0.45 -12.03
N LEU A 355 23.86 -0.72 -12.27
CA LEU A 355 23.75 -1.77 -11.24
C LEU A 355 25.04 -2.57 -11.05
N ARG A 356 25.86 -2.69 -12.10
CA ARG A 356 27.15 -3.38 -12.03
C ARG A 356 28.20 -2.51 -11.34
N GLU A 357 28.22 -1.20 -11.59
CA GLU A 357 29.13 -0.25 -10.92
C GLU A 357 28.85 -0.17 -9.42
N SER A 358 27.60 -0.21 -9.00
CA SER A 358 27.21 -0.23 -7.58
C SER A 358 27.57 -1.55 -6.86
N ALA A 359 27.96 -2.58 -7.59
CA ALA A 359 28.41 -3.87 -7.06
C ALA A 359 29.91 -3.97 -6.83
N ALA A 360 30.70 -3.00 -7.35
CA ALA A 360 32.16 -3.00 -7.15
C ALA A 360 32.49 -2.72 -5.67
N PRO A 361 33.31 -3.55 -5.00
CA PRO A 361 33.75 -3.24 -3.66
C PRO A 361 34.56 -1.93 -3.70
N MET A 362 34.33 -1.04 -2.73
CA MET A 362 35.20 0.10 -2.46
C MET A 362 36.60 -0.43 -2.02
N SER A 363 37.43 -0.84 -2.97
CA SER A 363 38.79 -1.25 -2.76
C SER A 363 39.73 -0.22 -3.42
N GLN A 364 40.60 0.34 -2.58
CA GLN A 364 41.78 1.12 -2.92
C GLN A 364 41.56 2.59 -3.24
N VAL A 365 41.37 3.38 -2.18
CA VAL A 365 42.11 4.62 -2.10
C VAL A 365 43.54 4.21 -1.72
N SER A 366 44.43 4.22 -2.70
CA SER A 366 45.84 3.96 -2.54
C SER A 366 46.44 4.98 -1.56
N ALA A 367 47.02 4.44 -0.50
CA ALA A 367 47.95 5.14 0.37
C ALA A 367 49.28 5.37 -0.39
N GLU A 368 49.31 6.38 -1.24
CA GLU A 368 50.53 6.94 -1.81
C GLU A 368 50.32 8.43 -1.98
N ASP A 369 50.62 9.21 -0.94
CA ASP A 369 51.15 10.59 -0.99
C ASP A 369 51.33 11.19 0.44
N VAL A 370 52.06 10.48 1.29
CA VAL A 370 52.60 11.09 2.49
C VAL A 370 54.07 10.64 2.67
N THR A 371 54.94 11.09 1.78
CA THR A 371 56.38 11.19 2.10
C THR A 371 57.02 12.20 1.16
N SER A 372 57.18 13.43 1.59
CA SER A 372 58.38 14.25 1.38
C SER A 372 58.06 15.72 1.65
N ARG A 373 58.40 16.15 2.84
CA ARG A 373 58.91 17.50 3.16
C ARG A 373 59.23 17.56 4.65
N ASP A 374 60.35 16.94 4.95
CA ASP A 374 61.14 17.37 6.09
C ASP A 374 62.56 17.61 5.60
N ALA A 375 63.01 18.79 5.86
CA ALA A 375 64.29 19.05 6.50
C ALA A 375 64.91 20.42 6.08
N PRO A 376 65.88 20.96 6.74
CA PRO A 376 65.68 22.04 7.70
C PRO A 376 66.52 23.25 7.32
N HIS A 377 66.16 24.36 7.85
CA HIS A 377 67.17 25.33 8.37
C HIS A 377 66.53 26.30 9.34
#